data_277f53e1dd51255fda3ef6bcc2af5f26
#
_entry.id   277f53e1dd51255fda3ef6bcc2af5f26
#
_cell.length_a   1.000
_cell.length_b   1.000
_cell.length_c   1.000
_cell.angle_alpha   90.00
_cell.angle_beta   90.00
_cell.angle_gamma   90.00
#
_symmetry.space_group_name_H-M   'P 1'
#
loop_
_entity.id
_entity.type
_entity.pdbx_description
1 polymer ?
#
loop_
_entity_poly.entity_id
_entity_poly.type
_entity_poly.pdbx_seq_one_letter_code
_entity_poly.pdbx_strand_id
1 'polypeptide(L)'
;MSAKQPHAPALKEQYGIGEIPPLGHVPAQMHAWAIRKERHGPPENSMQLETLPTWKIGEDEVLIYVMAGGVNYNGVWAGLGIPISPLDVHKNPFHIAGSDASGVVWACGPKVRRWKVGDEVIVHCNQDDGDDEDCNGGDPLLSPSQRIWGYETPDGSFAQFCRVQSRQLMPKPPHLTWEEAACYTLTLATAYRMLFGHPPHTMKPGDHVLVWG
;
A
#
# COMPACT_ATOMS: atom_id res chain seq x y z
N MET A 1 -9.39 49.75 -2.06
CA MET A 1 -8.40 48.77 -2.60
C MET A 1 -9.04 47.39 -2.48
N SER A 2 -9.50 46.82 -3.60
CA SER A 2 -10.10 45.48 -3.61
C SER A 2 -9.00 44.42 -3.48
N ALA A 3 -9.02 43.64 -2.40
CA ALA A 3 -8.11 42.52 -2.23
C ALA A 3 -8.43 41.49 -3.33
N LYS A 4 -7.49 41.25 -4.23
CA LYS A 4 -7.57 40.13 -5.17
C LYS A 4 -7.69 38.84 -4.36
N GLN A 5 -8.82 38.15 -4.49
CA GLN A 5 -8.97 36.77 -4.00
C GLN A 5 -7.85 35.92 -4.65
N PRO A 6 -7.13 35.09 -3.86
CA PRO A 6 -6.15 34.19 -4.45
C PRO A 6 -6.88 33.27 -5.43
N HIS A 7 -6.44 33.25 -6.68
CA HIS A 7 -6.91 32.28 -7.66
C HIS A 7 -6.65 30.87 -7.12
N ALA A 8 -7.69 30.05 -7.03
CA ALA A 8 -7.53 28.63 -6.78
C ALA A 8 -6.57 28.06 -7.85
N PRO A 9 -5.60 27.23 -7.47
CA PRO A 9 -4.66 26.66 -8.43
C PRO A 9 -5.45 25.86 -9.49
N ALA A 10 -5.05 26.01 -10.77
CA ALA A 10 -5.67 25.25 -11.84
C ALA A 10 -5.46 23.75 -11.61
N LEU A 11 -6.54 22.97 -11.69
CA LEU A 11 -6.47 21.51 -11.58
C LEU A 11 -5.74 20.95 -12.80
N LYS A 12 -4.83 20.00 -12.55
CA LYS A 12 -4.01 19.34 -13.57
C LYS A 12 -4.42 17.87 -13.71
N GLU A 13 -4.26 17.32 -14.90
CA GLU A 13 -4.44 15.89 -15.17
C GLU A 13 -3.24 15.05 -14.71
N GLN A 14 -2.10 15.70 -14.45
CA GLN A 14 -0.86 15.09 -13.93
C GLN A 14 -0.10 16.12 -13.08
N TYR A 15 0.47 15.67 -11.98
CA TYR A 15 1.32 16.47 -11.10
C TYR A 15 2.74 15.92 -11.10
N GLY A 16 3.73 16.81 -11.05
CA GLY A 16 5.15 16.42 -10.99
C GLY A 16 5.50 15.65 -9.70
N ILE A 17 6.64 14.99 -9.71
CA ILE A 17 7.17 14.34 -8.50
C ILE A 17 7.42 15.40 -7.43
N GLY A 18 6.90 15.19 -6.22
CA GLY A 18 6.95 16.16 -5.12
C GLY A 18 5.92 17.28 -5.18
N GLU A 19 5.13 17.37 -6.27
CA GLU A 19 4.01 18.30 -6.36
C GLU A 19 2.73 17.64 -5.84
N ILE A 20 2.20 18.17 -4.74
CA ILE A 20 0.98 17.62 -4.11
C ILE A 20 -0.26 18.24 -4.79
N PRO A 21 -1.18 17.43 -5.33
CA PRO A 21 -2.44 17.92 -5.85
C PRO A 21 -3.27 18.62 -4.76
N PRO A 22 -4.24 19.50 -5.10
CA PRO A 22 -5.23 19.96 -4.13
C PRO A 22 -5.97 18.78 -3.50
N LEU A 23 -6.14 18.82 -2.17
CA LEU A 23 -6.74 17.74 -1.40
C LEU A 23 -8.08 17.29 -1.99
N GLY A 24 -8.23 16.00 -2.26
CA GLY A 24 -9.42 15.40 -2.88
C GLY A 24 -9.47 15.51 -4.41
N HIS A 25 -8.56 16.24 -5.05
CA HIS A 25 -8.44 16.21 -6.51
C HIS A 25 -7.62 14.99 -6.95
N VAL A 26 -8.24 14.10 -7.67
CA VAL A 26 -7.60 12.90 -8.23
C VAL A 26 -7.21 13.19 -9.68
N PRO A 27 -5.91 13.31 -10.00
CA PRO A 27 -5.47 13.51 -11.39
C PRO A 27 -5.71 12.25 -12.22
N ALA A 28 -5.86 12.41 -13.53
CA ALA A 28 -6.05 11.26 -14.44
C ALA A 28 -4.81 10.36 -14.51
N GLN A 29 -3.62 10.93 -14.28
CA GLN A 29 -2.33 10.24 -14.37
C GLN A 29 -1.48 10.48 -13.13
N MET A 30 -0.64 9.51 -12.81
CA MET A 30 0.30 9.53 -11.70
C MET A 30 1.67 9.01 -12.13
N HIS A 31 2.71 9.41 -11.42
CA HIS A 31 4.02 8.78 -11.51
C HIS A 31 4.10 7.55 -10.61
N ALA A 32 4.67 6.47 -11.14
CA ALA A 32 4.88 5.22 -10.41
C ALA A 32 6.16 4.50 -10.86
N TRP A 33 6.78 3.76 -9.95
CA TRP A 33 7.85 2.82 -10.26
C TRP A 33 7.20 1.51 -10.72
N ALA A 34 7.14 1.30 -12.04
CA ALA A 34 6.47 0.17 -12.66
C ALA A 34 7.45 -0.95 -13.02
N ILE A 35 7.02 -2.18 -12.77
CA ILE A 35 7.67 -3.41 -13.22
C ILE A 35 6.86 -3.95 -14.40
N ARG A 36 7.55 -4.38 -15.47
CA ARG A 36 6.95 -5.06 -16.62
C ARG A 36 7.62 -6.40 -16.82
N LYS A 37 6.89 -7.36 -17.38
CA LYS A 37 7.34 -8.76 -17.50
C LYS A 37 8.65 -8.89 -18.27
N GLU A 38 8.81 -8.13 -19.34
CA GLU A 38 10.00 -8.09 -20.19
C GLU A 38 11.22 -7.44 -19.53
N ARG A 39 11.04 -6.80 -18.36
CA ARG A 39 12.10 -6.13 -17.62
C ARG A 39 12.49 -6.84 -16.33
N HIS A 40 11.97 -8.05 -16.07
CA HIS A 40 12.37 -8.80 -14.88
C HIS A 40 13.88 -8.90 -14.77
N GLY A 41 14.39 -8.59 -13.57
CA GLY A 41 15.81 -8.54 -13.26
C GLY A 41 16.06 -7.77 -11.97
N PRO A 42 17.31 -7.38 -11.71
CA PRO A 42 17.64 -6.55 -10.54
C PRO A 42 16.73 -5.31 -10.46
N PRO A 43 16.30 -4.91 -9.24
CA PRO A 43 15.34 -3.81 -9.05
C PRO A 43 15.71 -2.52 -9.75
N GLU A 44 16.99 -2.17 -9.79
CA GLU A 44 17.52 -0.99 -10.47
C GLU A 44 17.25 -0.96 -11.98
N ASN A 45 16.99 -2.12 -12.58
CA ASN A 45 16.67 -2.26 -14.01
C ASN A 45 15.18 -2.53 -14.24
N SER A 46 14.55 -3.30 -13.36
CA SER A 46 13.16 -3.74 -13.52
C SER A 46 12.15 -2.69 -13.12
N MET A 47 12.45 -1.90 -12.07
CA MET A 47 11.60 -0.80 -11.61
C MET A 47 11.96 0.47 -12.36
N GLN A 48 11.06 0.95 -13.20
CA GLN A 48 11.27 2.18 -13.96
C GLN A 48 10.15 3.18 -13.68
N LEU A 49 10.52 4.46 -13.59
CA LEU A 49 9.55 5.53 -13.39
C LEU A 49 8.72 5.71 -14.67
N GLU A 50 7.42 5.51 -14.57
CA GLU A 50 6.47 5.66 -15.66
C GLU A 50 5.33 6.60 -15.25
N THR A 51 4.67 7.21 -16.24
CA THR A 51 3.39 7.88 -16.08
C THR A 51 2.30 6.87 -16.40
N LEU A 52 1.44 6.60 -15.43
CA LEU A 52 0.37 5.60 -15.51
C LEU A 52 -0.98 6.22 -15.14
N PRO A 53 -2.10 5.64 -15.61
CA PRO A 53 -3.42 6.06 -15.15
C PRO A 53 -3.54 5.92 -13.63
N THR A 54 -4.09 6.94 -12.97
CA THR A 54 -4.42 6.85 -11.55
C THR A 54 -5.49 5.78 -11.33
N TRP A 55 -5.35 5.01 -10.25
CA TRP A 55 -6.26 3.91 -9.94
C TRP A 55 -7.69 4.40 -9.74
N LYS A 56 -8.64 3.69 -10.34
CA LYS A 56 -10.06 3.82 -9.99
C LYS A 56 -10.33 2.96 -8.78
N ILE A 57 -11.10 3.48 -7.82
CA ILE A 57 -11.47 2.78 -6.60
C ILE A 57 -12.85 2.12 -6.73
N GLY A 58 -12.99 0.97 -6.08
CA GLY A 58 -14.25 0.28 -5.88
C GLY A 58 -15.09 0.88 -4.76
N GLU A 59 -16.22 0.25 -4.45
CA GLU A 59 -17.22 0.79 -3.52
C GLU A 59 -16.74 0.89 -2.07
N ASP A 60 -15.86 -0.02 -1.63
CA ASP A 60 -15.28 -0.11 -0.27
C ASP A 60 -13.78 0.18 -0.24
N GLU A 61 -13.25 0.68 -1.35
CA GLU A 61 -11.84 1.02 -1.49
C GLU A 61 -11.56 2.50 -1.21
N VAL A 62 -10.30 2.78 -0.93
CA VAL A 62 -9.78 4.12 -0.65
C VAL A 62 -8.58 4.37 -1.56
N LEU A 63 -8.51 5.57 -2.12
CA LEU A 63 -7.32 6.08 -2.79
C LEU A 63 -6.48 6.86 -1.78
N ILE A 64 -5.22 6.49 -1.67
CA ILE A 64 -4.25 7.13 -0.77
C ILE A 64 -3.23 7.90 -1.61
N TYR A 65 -3.01 9.18 -1.28
CA TYR A 65 -1.80 9.88 -1.72
C TYR A 65 -0.65 9.41 -0.83
N VAL A 66 0.33 8.76 -1.42
CA VAL A 66 1.45 8.14 -0.69
C VAL A 66 2.45 9.22 -0.28
N MET A 67 2.68 9.36 1.01
CA MET A 67 3.69 10.25 1.57
C MET A 67 5.03 9.54 1.75
N ALA A 68 4.98 8.25 2.14
CA ALA A 68 6.15 7.38 2.19
C ALA A 68 5.74 5.92 1.91
N GLY A 69 6.61 5.18 1.23
CA GLY A 69 6.47 3.75 0.97
C GLY A 69 7.60 2.97 1.63
N GLY A 70 7.27 1.95 2.41
CA GLY A 70 8.25 1.07 3.03
C GLY A 70 8.83 0.08 2.03
N VAL A 71 10.14 -0.14 2.11
CA VAL A 71 10.85 -1.10 1.26
C VAL A 71 10.97 -2.44 1.97
N ASN A 72 10.37 -3.47 1.39
CA ASN A 72 10.46 -4.85 1.84
C ASN A 72 11.11 -5.74 0.77
N TYR A 73 11.66 -6.86 1.19
CA TYR A 73 12.36 -7.77 0.27
C TYR A 73 11.43 -8.38 -0.80
N ASN A 74 10.12 -8.43 -0.55
CA ASN A 74 9.13 -8.83 -1.56
C ASN A 74 9.16 -7.91 -2.80
N GLY A 75 9.47 -6.63 -2.65
CA GLY A 75 9.68 -5.72 -3.78
C GLY A 75 10.87 -6.15 -4.67
N VAL A 76 11.95 -6.67 -4.07
CA VAL A 76 13.08 -7.25 -4.80
C VAL A 76 12.63 -8.48 -5.60
N TRP A 77 11.90 -9.39 -4.96
CA TRP A 77 11.34 -10.57 -5.64
C TRP A 77 10.40 -10.19 -6.78
N ALA A 78 9.57 -9.17 -6.57
CA ALA A 78 8.68 -8.66 -7.63
C ALA A 78 9.48 -8.16 -8.84
N GLY A 79 10.56 -7.42 -8.61
CA GLY A 79 11.47 -6.97 -9.66
C GLY A 79 12.14 -8.12 -10.40
N LEU A 80 12.65 -9.11 -9.65
CA LEU A 80 13.28 -10.31 -10.20
C LEU A 80 12.28 -11.24 -10.91
N GLY A 81 10.99 -11.18 -10.57
CA GLY A 81 9.97 -12.10 -11.06
C GLY A 81 10.08 -13.52 -10.49
N ILE A 82 10.68 -13.68 -9.30
CA ILE A 82 10.90 -14.97 -8.63
C ILE A 82 10.41 -14.92 -7.17
N PRO A 83 10.00 -16.08 -6.56
CA PRO A 83 9.81 -17.39 -7.21
C PRO A 83 8.64 -17.41 -8.21
N ILE A 84 7.69 -16.46 -8.07
CA ILE A 84 6.53 -16.30 -8.95
C ILE A 84 6.43 -14.82 -9.33
N SER A 85 6.30 -14.55 -10.62
CA SER A 85 6.08 -13.18 -11.07
C SER A 85 4.71 -12.65 -10.63
N PRO A 86 4.63 -11.48 -9.97
CA PRO A 86 3.35 -10.88 -9.62
C PRO A 86 2.45 -10.63 -10.86
N LEU A 87 3.06 -10.37 -12.02
CA LEU A 87 2.36 -10.20 -13.30
C LEU A 87 1.66 -11.47 -13.79
N ASP A 88 2.12 -12.65 -13.35
CA ASP A 88 1.45 -13.91 -13.62
C ASP A 88 0.29 -14.18 -12.65
N VAL A 89 0.27 -13.52 -11.50
CA VAL A 89 -0.81 -13.63 -10.51
C VAL A 89 -2.00 -12.75 -10.90
N HIS A 90 -1.80 -11.44 -11.05
CA HIS A 90 -2.91 -10.49 -11.25
C HIS A 90 -3.21 -10.16 -12.73
N LYS A 91 -2.37 -10.60 -13.68
CA LYS A 91 -2.57 -10.45 -15.14
C LYS A 91 -2.63 -9.00 -15.67
N ASN A 92 -2.28 -8.00 -14.89
CA ASN A 92 -2.17 -6.62 -15.36
C ASN A 92 -0.91 -6.45 -16.25
N PRO A 93 -0.87 -5.45 -17.14
CA PRO A 93 0.28 -5.22 -18.01
C PRO A 93 1.50 -4.62 -17.30
N PHE A 94 1.33 -4.17 -16.06
CA PHE A 94 2.39 -3.66 -15.18
C PHE A 94 2.08 -4.00 -13.73
N HIS A 95 3.11 -3.95 -12.90
CA HIS A 95 3.02 -4.12 -11.46
C HIS A 95 3.70 -2.94 -10.76
N ILE A 96 3.05 -2.38 -9.76
CA ILE A 96 3.63 -1.41 -8.83
C ILE A 96 3.85 -2.14 -7.52
N ALA A 97 5.12 -2.27 -7.12
CA ALA A 97 5.47 -2.93 -5.86
C ALA A 97 5.25 -2.00 -4.65
N GLY A 98 5.55 -2.53 -3.47
CA GLY A 98 5.44 -1.82 -2.19
C GLY A 98 4.21 -2.24 -1.40
N SER A 99 4.47 -2.91 -0.26
CA SER A 99 3.44 -3.51 0.60
C SER A 99 3.29 -2.78 1.94
N ASP A 100 3.98 -1.68 2.11
CA ASP A 100 3.86 -0.76 3.26
C ASP A 100 3.70 0.67 2.75
N ALA A 101 2.82 1.43 3.37
CA ALA A 101 2.65 2.85 3.08
C ALA A 101 2.15 3.64 4.28
N SER A 102 2.52 4.89 4.31
CA SER A 102 1.83 5.94 5.04
C SER A 102 1.40 7.03 4.07
N GLY A 103 0.26 7.64 4.31
CA GLY A 103 -0.26 8.64 3.39
C GLY A 103 -1.55 9.28 3.86
N VAL A 104 -2.15 10.05 2.96
CA VAL A 104 -3.38 10.78 3.20
C VAL A 104 -4.50 10.21 2.34
N VAL A 105 -5.65 9.98 2.94
CA VAL A 105 -6.86 9.58 2.23
C VAL A 105 -7.24 10.68 1.22
N TRP A 106 -7.26 10.32 -0.06
CA TRP A 106 -7.52 11.26 -1.15
C TRP A 106 -8.90 11.13 -1.76
N ALA A 107 -9.43 9.90 -1.83
CA ALA A 107 -10.79 9.62 -2.23
C ALA A 107 -11.30 8.36 -1.52
N CYS A 108 -12.60 8.27 -1.31
CA CYS A 108 -13.28 7.12 -0.70
C CYS A 108 -14.38 6.61 -1.61
N GLY A 109 -14.51 5.29 -1.70
CA GLY A 109 -15.66 4.65 -2.32
C GLY A 109 -16.95 4.87 -1.51
N PRO A 110 -18.12 4.73 -2.13
CA PRO A 110 -19.39 5.12 -1.51
C PRO A 110 -19.81 4.26 -0.30
N LYS A 111 -19.23 3.08 -0.12
CA LYS A 111 -19.48 2.21 1.04
C LYS A 111 -18.50 2.44 2.19
N VAL A 112 -17.43 3.21 1.99
CA VAL A 112 -16.47 3.54 3.05
C VAL A 112 -17.13 4.40 4.12
N ARG A 113 -17.06 3.97 5.39
CA ARG A 113 -17.70 4.64 6.53
C ARG A 113 -16.70 5.19 7.54
N ARG A 114 -15.55 4.54 7.66
CA ARG A 114 -14.57 4.82 8.70
C ARG A 114 -13.66 5.98 8.34
N TRP A 115 -13.42 6.20 7.05
CA TRP A 115 -12.41 7.12 6.54
C TRP A 115 -13.03 8.26 5.74
N LYS A 116 -12.38 9.40 5.77
CA LYS A 116 -12.73 10.58 4.97
C LYS A 116 -11.48 11.19 4.34
N VAL A 117 -11.66 11.95 3.29
CA VAL A 117 -10.59 12.73 2.64
C VAL A 117 -9.87 13.60 3.68
N GLY A 118 -8.55 13.53 3.69
CA GLY A 118 -7.68 14.25 4.60
C GLY A 118 -7.23 13.44 5.83
N ASP A 119 -7.78 12.25 6.08
CA ASP A 119 -7.31 11.41 7.18
C ASP A 119 -5.89 10.90 6.91
N GLU A 120 -5.01 10.96 7.93
CA GLU A 120 -3.66 10.41 7.89
C GLU A 120 -3.69 8.93 8.28
N VAL A 121 -3.15 8.08 7.41
CA VAL A 121 -3.27 6.62 7.53
C VAL A 121 -1.97 5.89 7.26
N ILE A 122 -1.91 4.66 7.77
CA ILE A 122 -0.95 3.62 7.39
C ILE A 122 -1.70 2.43 6.82
N VAL A 123 -1.03 1.69 5.95
CA VAL A 123 -1.61 0.57 5.22
C VAL A 123 -1.05 -0.75 5.72
N HIS A 124 -1.92 -1.71 6.04
CA HIS A 124 -1.55 -3.11 6.24
C HIS A 124 -1.62 -3.87 4.91
N CYS A 125 -0.65 -4.76 4.67
CA CYS A 125 -0.52 -5.40 3.36
C CYS A 125 -1.52 -6.52 3.08
N ASN A 126 -2.21 -7.06 4.09
CA ASN A 126 -3.11 -8.18 3.87
C ASN A 126 -4.46 -7.71 3.30
N GLN A 127 -4.87 -8.33 2.20
CA GLN A 127 -6.20 -8.18 1.60
C GLN A 127 -6.93 -9.52 1.62
N ASP A 128 -8.26 -9.49 1.72
CA ASP A 128 -9.15 -10.63 1.63
C ASP A 128 -10.54 -10.15 1.17
N ASP A 129 -11.48 -11.07 0.89
CA ASP A 129 -12.84 -10.69 0.50
C ASP A 129 -13.81 -10.52 1.69
N GLY A 130 -13.39 -10.93 2.89
CA GLY A 130 -14.19 -10.80 4.11
C GLY A 130 -15.31 -11.79 4.25
N ASP A 131 -15.34 -12.88 3.47
CA ASP A 131 -16.50 -13.75 3.34
C ASP A 131 -16.35 -15.13 4.05
N ASP A 132 -15.19 -15.42 4.65
CA ASP A 132 -14.94 -16.67 5.38
C ASP A 132 -14.64 -16.46 6.87
N GLU A 133 -14.57 -17.56 7.65
CA GLU A 133 -14.29 -17.52 9.08
C GLU A 133 -12.92 -16.98 9.40
N ASP A 134 -11.93 -17.23 8.54
CA ASP A 134 -10.56 -16.75 8.74
C ASP A 134 -10.49 -15.23 8.62
N CYS A 135 -11.26 -14.64 7.70
CA CYS A 135 -11.40 -13.19 7.56
C CYS A 135 -12.21 -12.54 8.69
N ASN A 136 -13.18 -13.29 9.26
CA ASN A 136 -14.18 -12.79 10.20
C ASN A 136 -13.92 -13.21 11.65
N GLY A 137 -12.67 -13.16 12.09
CA GLY A 137 -12.30 -13.39 13.49
C GLY A 137 -11.32 -14.54 13.71
N GLY A 138 -10.94 -15.25 12.63
CA GLY A 138 -9.83 -16.20 12.63
C GLY A 138 -8.49 -15.52 12.29
N ASP A 139 -7.67 -16.20 11.52
CA ASP A 139 -6.40 -15.69 11.02
C ASP A 139 -6.53 -15.37 9.52
N PRO A 140 -6.68 -14.11 9.12
CA PRO A 140 -6.90 -13.73 7.73
C PRO A 140 -5.82 -14.19 6.75
N LEU A 141 -4.63 -14.53 7.26
CA LEU A 141 -3.55 -15.08 6.43
C LEU A 141 -3.86 -16.50 5.92
N LEU A 142 -4.79 -17.22 6.55
CA LEU A 142 -5.21 -18.56 6.16
C LEU A 142 -6.39 -18.56 5.20
N SER A 143 -7.02 -17.40 4.98
CA SER A 143 -8.13 -17.28 4.03
C SER A 143 -7.70 -17.66 2.61
N PRO A 144 -8.48 -18.45 1.86
CA PRO A 144 -8.25 -18.72 0.44
C PRO A 144 -8.28 -17.47 -0.44
N SER A 145 -8.98 -16.43 0.00
CA SER A 145 -9.09 -15.15 -0.71
C SER A 145 -7.92 -14.20 -0.42
N GLN A 146 -7.06 -14.54 0.55
CA GLN A 146 -5.96 -13.69 0.97
C GLN A 146 -5.04 -13.33 -0.19
N ARG A 147 -4.61 -12.05 -0.23
CA ARG A 147 -3.61 -11.51 -1.16
C ARG A 147 -2.69 -10.55 -0.41
N ILE A 148 -1.44 -10.55 -0.81
CA ILE A 148 -0.47 -9.54 -0.34
C ILE A 148 -0.55 -8.35 -1.28
N TRP A 149 -1.08 -7.24 -0.76
CA TRP A 149 -1.13 -5.97 -1.47
C TRP A 149 0.28 -5.51 -1.87
N GLY A 150 0.44 -5.04 -3.11
CA GLY A 150 1.72 -4.60 -3.65
C GLY A 150 2.71 -5.72 -3.98
N TYR A 151 2.25 -7.00 -3.89
CA TYR A 151 2.95 -8.16 -4.43
C TYR A 151 2.01 -9.04 -5.28
N GLU A 152 0.89 -9.48 -4.72
CA GLU A 152 -0.13 -10.26 -5.44
C GLU A 152 -1.19 -9.37 -6.09
N THR A 153 -1.19 -8.09 -5.77
CA THR A 153 -2.03 -7.06 -6.39
C THR A 153 -1.15 -6.03 -7.12
N PRO A 154 -1.67 -5.36 -8.18
CA PRO A 154 -0.84 -4.52 -9.05
C PRO A 154 -0.55 -3.12 -8.51
N ASP A 155 -1.14 -2.71 -7.39
CA ASP A 155 -1.42 -1.34 -6.97
C ASP A 155 -0.69 -0.92 -5.68
N GLY A 156 0.57 -1.35 -5.54
CA GLY A 156 1.39 -1.07 -4.37
C GLY A 156 1.81 0.39 -4.19
N SER A 157 2.61 0.64 -3.15
CA SER A 157 2.93 1.98 -2.65
C SER A 157 4.02 2.74 -3.42
N PHE A 158 4.73 2.12 -4.37
CA PHE A 158 5.79 2.83 -5.10
C PHE A 158 5.22 3.71 -6.23
N ALA A 159 4.23 4.52 -5.88
CA ALA A 159 3.53 5.45 -6.76
C ALA A 159 3.05 6.68 -5.99
N GLN A 160 2.65 7.74 -6.69
CA GLN A 160 2.02 8.90 -6.05
C GLN A 160 0.68 8.53 -5.38
N PHE A 161 -0.06 7.59 -5.98
CA PHE A 161 -1.31 7.08 -5.44
C PHE A 161 -1.32 5.57 -5.41
N CYS A 162 -1.84 5.00 -4.33
CA CYS A 162 -2.15 3.58 -4.23
C CYS A 162 -3.63 3.38 -3.89
N ARG A 163 -4.14 2.21 -4.25
CA ARG A 163 -5.52 1.81 -3.98
C ARG A 163 -5.52 0.66 -2.97
N VAL A 164 -6.38 0.76 -1.96
CA VAL A 164 -6.45 -0.23 -0.87
C VAL A 164 -7.89 -0.45 -0.44
N GLN A 165 -8.19 -1.61 0.14
CA GLN A 165 -9.46 -1.83 0.85
C GLN A 165 -9.51 -0.96 2.11
N SER A 166 -10.68 -0.41 2.43
CA SER A 166 -10.86 0.50 3.59
C SER A 166 -10.47 -0.15 4.93
N ARG A 167 -10.58 -1.47 5.04
CA ARG A 167 -10.24 -2.26 6.24
C ARG A 167 -8.73 -2.47 6.44
N GLN A 168 -7.90 -2.29 5.40
CA GLN A 168 -6.45 -2.34 5.53
C GLN A 168 -5.87 -1.11 6.24
N LEU A 169 -6.67 -0.06 6.40
CA LEU A 169 -6.20 1.20 6.93
C LEU A 169 -6.25 1.25 8.46
N MET A 170 -5.21 1.84 9.03
CA MET A 170 -5.12 2.23 10.44
C MET A 170 -4.78 3.71 10.52
N PRO A 171 -5.19 4.42 11.60
CA PRO A 171 -4.75 5.79 11.82
C PRO A 171 -3.23 5.84 11.91
N LYS A 172 -2.60 6.78 11.23
CA LYS A 172 -1.17 7.03 11.43
C LYS A 172 -0.94 7.53 12.86
N PRO A 173 -0.01 6.92 13.62
CA PRO A 173 0.34 7.44 14.94
C PRO A 173 0.88 8.88 14.83
N PRO A 174 0.33 9.85 15.61
CA PRO A 174 0.66 11.26 15.41
C PRO A 174 2.11 11.63 15.77
N HIS A 175 2.79 10.78 16.55
CA HIS A 175 4.18 10.97 16.95
C HIS A 175 5.20 10.42 15.96
N LEU A 176 4.77 9.69 14.93
CA LEU A 176 5.65 9.13 13.90
C LEU A 176 5.68 10.05 12.67
N THR A 177 6.85 10.19 12.06
CA THR A 177 6.99 10.76 10.71
C THR A 177 6.31 9.87 9.67
N TRP A 178 6.19 10.33 8.44
CA TRP A 178 5.65 9.52 7.35
C TRP A 178 6.53 8.31 7.06
N GLU A 179 7.84 8.52 7.05
CA GLU A 179 8.83 7.48 6.78
C GLU A 179 8.83 6.41 7.88
N GLU A 180 8.84 6.80 9.16
CA GLU A 180 8.74 5.87 10.28
C GLU A 180 7.44 5.07 10.22
N ALA A 181 6.32 5.76 9.96
CA ALA A 181 5.00 5.14 9.87
C ALA A 181 4.86 4.15 8.71
N ALA A 182 5.61 4.34 7.61
CA ALA A 182 5.58 3.45 6.45
C ALA A 182 6.46 2.20 6.60
N CYS A 183 7.30 2.08 7.64
CA CYS A 183 8.33 1.04 7.67
C CYS A 183 7.97 -0.22 8.47
N TYR A 184 6.90 -0.21 9.28
CA TYR A 184 6.74 -1.25 10.30
C TYR A 184 5.51 -2.14 10.15
N THR A 185 4.50 -1.73 9.39
CA THR A 185 3.21 -2.45 9.38
C THR A 185 3.35 -3.91 8.97
N LEU A 186 4.04 -4.19 7.88
CA LEU A 186 4.29 -5.56 7.43
C LEU A 186 5.24 -6.30 8.38
N THR A 187 6.39 -5.71 8.66
CA THR A 187 7.46 -6.41 9.42
C THR A 187 7.06 -6.63 10.87
N LEU A 188 6.42 -5.64 11.52
CA LEU A 188 5.97 -5.77 12.91
C LEU A 188 4.80 -6.75 13.02
N ALA A 189 3.83 -6.70 12.13
CA ALA A 189 2.70 -7.64 12.12
C ALA A 189 3.20 -9.08 11.92
N THR A 190 4.15 -9.29 11.01
CA THR A 190 4.78 -10.59 10.77
C THR A 190 5.51 -11.09 12.01
N ALA A 191 6.37 -10.26 12.61
CA ALA A 191 7.10 -10.63 13.82
C ALA A 191 6.14 -10.93 14.99
N TYR A 192 5.13 -10.09 15.19
CA TYR A 192 4.12 -10.30 16.23
C TYR A 192 3.37 -11.63 16.03
N ARG A 193 2.93 -11.90 14.80
CA ARG A 193 2.25 -13.15 14.48
C ARG A 193 3.13 -14.37 14.71
N MET A 194 4.41 -14.29 14.32
CA MET A 194 5.38 -15.38 14.55
C MET A 194 5.58 -15.68 16.04
N LEU A 195 5.63 -14.65 16.88
CA LEU A 195 5.92 -14.79 18.30
C LEU A 195 4.69 -15.11 19.15
N PHE A 196 3.50 -14.65 18.74
CA PHE A 196 2.29 -14.68 19.57
C PHE A 196 1.07 -15.31 18.91
N GLY A 197 1.06 -15.47 17.59
CA GLY A 197 -0.11 -15.88 16.81
C GLY A 197 -0.37 -17.40 16.76
N HIS A 198 0.46 -18.24 17.39
CA HIS A 198 0.41 -19.70 17.25
C HIS A 198 0.32 -20.42 18.60
N PRO A 199 -0.81 -20.32 19.34
CA PRO A 199 -0.99 -21.11 20.55
C PRO A 199 -0.86 -22.62 20.27
N PRO A 200 -0.23 -23.41 21.16
CA PRO A 200 0.36 -23.03 22.45
C PRO A 200 1.78 -22.45 22.38
N HIS A 201 2.35 -22.31 21.20
CA HIS A 201 3.75 -21.90 20.96
C HIS A 201 3.88 -20.37 20.94
N THR A 202 3.35 -19.70 21.94
CA THR A 202 3.49 -18.25 22.11
C THR A 202 4.66 -17.93 23.00
N MET A 203 5.40 -16.86 22.67
CA MET A 203 6.50 -16.36 23.49
C MET A 203 6.00 -15.96 24.87
N LYS A 204 6.73 -16.33 25.92
CA LYS A 204 6.43 -16.02 27.33
C LYS A 204 7.63 -15.31 27.96
N PRO A 205 7.41 -14.56 29.06
CA PRO A 205 8.51 -13.98 29.82
C PRO A 205 9.53 -15.04 30.25
N GLY A 206 10.80 -14.80 29.93
CA GLY A 206 11.89 -15.73 30.22
C GLY A 206 12.26 -16.67 29.04
N ASP A 207 11.49 -16.69 27.97
CA ASP A 207 11.85 -17.46 26.78
C ASP A 207 13.06 -16.85 26.05
N HIS A 208 13.86 -17.71 25.45
CA HIS A 208 14.97 -17.33 24.59
C HIS A 208 14.56 -17.41 23.13
N VAL A 209 14.80 -16.33 22.39
CA VAL A 209 14.50 -16.25 20.96
C VAL A 209 15.80 -16.19 20.16
N LEU A 210 15.96 -17.11 19.22
CA LEU A 210 17.04 -17.08 18.23
C LEU A 210 16.51 -16.42 16.95
N VAL A 211 17.13 -15.31 16.56
CA VAL A 211 16.92 -14.70 15.24
C VAL A 211 18.05 -15.13 14.34
N TRP A 212 17.70 -15.88 13.30
CA TRP A 212 18.64 -16.33 12.28
C TRP A 212 18.46 -15.49 11.01
N GLY A 213 19.53 -14.81 10.55
CA GLY A 213 19.51 -13.96 9.37
C GLY A 213 20.86 -13.90 8.66
#